data_1c4d21bf39cd453f06d90a8e9a4dea76
#
_entry.id   1c4d21bf39cd453f06d90a8e9a4dea76
#
_cell.length_a   1.000
_cell.length_b   1.000
_cell.length_c   1.000
_cell.angle_alpha   90.00
_cell.angle_beta   90.00
_cell.angle_gamma   90.00
#
_symmetry.space_group_name_H-M   'P 1'
#
loop_
_entity.id
_entity.type
_entity.pdbx_description
1 polymer ?
#
loop_
_entity_poly.entity_id
_entity_poly.type
_entity_poly.pdbx_seq_one_letter_code
_entity_poly.pdbx_strand_id
1 'polypeptide(L)'
;MDADLDKLLQEGLEQIDATGLRRRLRPWHWHNGALHDADGRALIDASSNDYLGLSQHPLVKARAAEWAERHGAGAPASRLVTGTRDITLEVEEKLAAFKRCEAALLFSTGFQANATVIPALAKLGAGALCVPGIPLRGQATAIFSDELNHASIIHGVRATKGPTEIFRHNDLDHLDELLGRHSGRKLILTESVFSMDGDRADLPALVQLAERHGAALYVDEAHATGVLGPQGCGLAAECGGVDVVMGTLGKALGAFGAYIAGSRALIDWLVNRCPGFIYTTALPPAVLGAVDAALDLVPGMDAERAQLATNSRRLRDALALRNYDTLNSSTQIIPAVIGSAADALAAAQRLEEAGVIAVAIRPPTVPEGTSRLRLTLHANLDETGLQRLLDAVAASLPLRRQD
;
A
#
# COMPACT_ATOMS: atom_id res chain seq x y z
N MET A 1 8.26 -29.41 -31.86
CA MET A 1 7.26 -29.79 -30.85
C MET A 1 6.60 -28.49 -30.42
N ASP A 2 5.49 -28.16 -31.05
CA ASP A 2 4.67 -27.04 -30.61
C ASP A 2 4.04 -27.45 -29.28
N ALA A 3 4.55 -26.91 -28.19
CA ALA A 3 3.90 -27.05 -26.92
C ALA A 3 2.60 -26.24 -27.02
N ASP A 4 1.48 -26.93 -26.99
CA ASP A 4 0.18 -26.28 -26.88
C ASP A 4 0.17 -25.46 -25.58
N LEU A 5 0.20 -24.13 -25.72
CA LEU A 5 0.27 -23.20 -24.57
C LEU A 5 -0.89 -23.46 -23.60
N ASP A 6 -2.09 -23.72 -24.12
CA ASP A 6 -3.26 -23.96 -23.30
C ASP A 6 -3.12 -25.23 -22.46
N LYS A 7 -2.51 -26.27 -23.02
CA LYS A 7 -2.23 -27.51 -22.28
C LYS A 7 -1.24 -27.27 -21.13
N LEU A 8 -0.16 -26.56 -21.40
CA LEU A 8 0.81 -26.20 -20.35
C LEU A 8 0.18 -25.34 -19.24
N LEU A 9 -0.68 -24.39 -19.62
CA LEU A 9 -1.40 -23.56 -18.65
C LEU A 9 -2.38 -24.40 -17.81
N GLN A 10 -3.10 -25.34 -18.40
CA GLN A 10 -4.00 -26.25 -17.70
C GLN A 10 -3.24 -27.15 -16.72
N GLU A 11 -2.15 -27.78 -17.15
CA GLU A 11 -1.29 -28.60 -16.28
C GLU A 11 -0.76 -27.77 -15.07
N GLY A 12 -0.33 -26.53 -15.32
CA GLY A 12 0.10 -25.63 -14.23
C GLY A 12 -1.05 -25.27 -13.28
N LEU A 13 -2.25 -25.02 -13.78
CA LEU A 13 -3.42 -24.74 -12.95
C LEU A 13 -3.86 -25.96 -12.12
N GLU A 14 -3.78 -27.17 -12.66
CA GLU A 14 -4.06 -28.41 -11.93
C GLU A 14 -3.07 -28.62 -10.77
N GLN A 15 -1.78 -28.31 -10.98
CA GLN A 15 -0.78 -28.35 -9.92
C GLN A 15 -1.10 -27.36 -8.80
N ILE A 16 -1.53 -26.11 -9.15
CA ILE A 16 -1.96 -25.12 -8.17
C ILE A 16 -3.22 -25.58 -7.42
N ASP A 17 -4.19 -26.20 -8.11
CA ASP A 17 -5.39 -26.75 -7.47
C ASP A 17 -5.05 -27.88 -6.48
N ALA A 18 -4.11 -28.75 -6.83
CA ALA A 18 -3.66 -29.84 -5.95
C ALA A 18 -3.03 -29.33 -4.64
N THR A 19 -2.48 -28.12 -4.63
CA THR A 19 -1.95 -27.47 -3.41
C THR A 19 -2.99 -26.68 -2.61
N GLY A 20 -4.24 -26.55 -3.11
CA GLY A 20 -5.28 -25.71 -2.52
C GLY A 20 -5.01 -24.21 -2.59
N LEU A 21 -4.05 -23.79 -3.43
CA LEU A 21 -3.63 -22.37 -3.53
C LEU A 21 -4.26 -21.65 -4.73
N ARG A 22 -5.10 -22.31 -5.52
CA ARG A 22 -5.74 -21.67 -6.68
C ARG A 22 -6.59 -20.48 -6.29
N ARG A 23 -6.36 -19.34 -6.95
CA ARG A 23 -7.13 -18.11 -6.79
C ARG A 23 -8.21 -18.03 -7.86
N ARG A 24 -9.38 -17.55 -7.47
CA ARG A 24 -10.51 -17.32 -8.41
C ARG A 24 -11.06 -15.92 -8.16
N LEU A 25 -11.39 -15.22 -9.25
CA LEU A 25 -12.12 -13.96 -9.15
C LEU A 25 -13.55 -14.26 -8.71
N ARG A 26 -14.04 -13.48 -7.75
CA ARG A 26 -15.41 -13.55 -7.27
C ARG A 26 -16.05 -12.18 -7.46
N PRO A 27 -17.17 -12.05 -8.20
CA PRO A 27 -17.91 -10.80 -8.31
C PRO A 27 -18.62 -10.50 -6.99
N TRP A 28 -18.60 -9.23 -6.60
CA TRP A 28 -19.36 -8.71 -5.47
C TRP A 28 -20.38 -7.71 -5.94
N HIS A 29 -21.57 -7.69 -5.33
CA HIS A 29 -22.64 -6.78 -5.68
C HIS A 29 -22.60 -5.56 -4.75
N TRP A 30 -22.32 -4.39 -5.34
CA TRP A 30 -22.36 -3.12 -4.61
C TRP A 30 -23.70 -2.44 -4.86
N HIS A 31 -24.45 -2.17 -3.80
CA HIS A 31 -25.70 -1.44 -3.86
C HIS A 31 -25.77 -0.43 -2.72
N ASN A 32 -26.09 0.85 -3.04
CA ASN A 32 -26.16 1.95 -2.07
C ASN A 32 -24.93 2.08 -1.15
N GLY A 33 -23.72 1.82 -1.68
CA GLY A 33 -22.49 1.91 -0.90
C GLY A 33 -22.22 0.75 0.04
N ALA A 34 -23.04 -0.30 0.01
CA ALA A 34 -22.86 -1.52 0.80
C ALA A 34 -22.55 -2.73 -0.12
N LEU A 35 -21.78 -3.65 0.42
CA LEU A 35 -21.47 -4.92 -0.21
C LEU A 35 -22.59 -5.92 0.06
N HIS A 36 -23.02 -6.66 -0.95
CA HIS A 36 -24.06 -7.67 -0.83
C HIS A 36 -23.59 -9.01 -1.40
N ASP A 37 -24.09 -10.10 -0.82
CA ASP A 37 -23.94 -11.44 -1.38
C ASP A 37 -24.91 -11.69 -2.56
N ALA A 38 -24.87 -12.91 -3.11
CA ALA A 38 -25.73 -13.29 -4.23
C ALA A 38 -27.24 -13.30 -3.88
N ASP A 39 -27.59 -13.45 -2.60
CA ASP A 39 -28.97 -13.46 -2.09
C ASP A 39 -29.44 -12.06 -1.68
N GLY A 40 -28.62 -11.03 -1.88
CA GLY A 40 -28.93 -9.63 -1.56
C GLY A 40 -28.78 -9.26 -0.08
N ARG A 41 -28.15 -10.11 0.74
CA ARG A 41 -27.85 -9.79 2.14
C ARG A 41 -26.68 -8.82 2.22
N ALA A 42 -26.84 -7.73 2.98
CA ALA A 42 -25.75 -6.78 3.24
C ALA A 42 -24.67 -7.40 4.13
N LEU A 43 -23.43 -7.29 3.69
CA LEU A 43 -22.24 -7.82 4.34
C LEU A 43 -21.39 -6.68 4.93
N ILE A 44 -20.70 -6.96 6.03
CA ILE A 44 -19.66 -6.08 6.55
C ILE A 44 -18.37 -6.40 5.82
N ASP A 45 -17.82 -5.42 5.10
CA ASP A 45 -16.53 -5.56 4.43
C ASP A 45 -15.39 -5.27 5.40
N ALA A 46 -14.84 -6.33 6.00
CA ALA A 46 -13.65 -6.27 6.84
C ALA A 46 -12.36 -6.60 6.06
N SER A 47 -12.31 -6.30 4.75
CA SER A 47 -11.17 -6.55 3.86
C SER A 47 -10.81 -5.36 2.97
N SER A 48 -11.68 -4.36 2.88
CA SER A 48 -11.45 -3.16 2.09
C SER A 48 -10.27 -2.34 2.63
N ASN A 49 -9.54 -1.71 1.72
CA ASN A 49 -8.54 -0.70 2.06
C ASN A 49 -9.08 0.74 2.01
N ASP A 50 -10.36 0.93 1.75
CA ASP A 50 -11.02 2.25 1.79
C ASP A 50 -11.23 2.70 3.25
N TYR A 51 -10.14 2.93 3.97
CA TYR A 51 -10.11 3.12 5.42
C TYR A 51 -10.96 4.27 5.94
N LEU A 52 -11.15 5.32 5.12
CA LEU A 52 -12.01 6.46 5.47
C LEU A 52 -13.38 6.43 4.77
N GLY A 53 -13.65 5.41 3.94
CA GLY A 53 -14.90 5.28 3.21
C GLY A 53 -15.10 6.33 2.12
N LEU A 54 -14.03 6.94 1.64
CA LEU A 54 -14.09 8.07 0.70
C LEU A 54 -14.50 7.66 -0.71
N SER A 55 -14.34 6.39 -1.11
CA SER A 55 -14.77 5.93 -2.44
C SER A 55 -16.26 6.15 -2.70
N GLN A 56 -17.08 6.20 -1.64
CA GLN A 56 -18.52 6.45 -1.71
C GLN A 56 -18.93 7.86 -1.26
N HIS A 57 -17.99 8.70 -0.86
CA HIS A 57 -18.28 10.03 -0.35
C HIS A 57 -18.91 10.91 -1.44
N PRO A 58 -20.04 11.60 -1.15
CA PRO A 58 -20.78 12.39 -2.15
C PRO A 58 -19.92 13.44 -2.86
N LEU A 59 -19.07 14.17 -2.14
CA LEU A 59 -18.16 15.17 -2.73
C LEU A 59 -17.14 14.54 -3.68
N VAL A 60 -16.56 13.41 -3.31
CA VAL A 60 -15.57 12.70 -4.15
C VAL A 60 -16.22 12.27 -5.46
N LYS A 61 -17.42 11.67 -5.40
CA LYS A 61 -18.19 11.27 -6.59
C LYS A 61 -18.61 12.48 -7.44
N ALA A 62 -19.07 13.54 -6.80
CA ALA A 62 -19.50 14.76 -7.51
C ALA A 62 -18.34 15.44 -8.24
N ARG A 63 -17.19 15.62 -7.59
CA ARG A 63 -15.98 16.22 -8.19
C ARG A 63 -15.40 15.35 -9.32
N ALA A 64 -15.42 14.03 -9.17
CA ALA A 64 -15.02 13.10 -10.21
C ALA A 64 -15.91 13.25 -11.46
N ALA A 65 -17.23 13.33 -11.28
CA ALA A 65 -18.18 13.50 -12.36
C ALA A 65 -18.01 14.89 -13.04
N GLU A 66 -17.91 15.94 -12.26
CA GLU A 66 -17.68 17.32 -12.75
C GLU A 66 -16.41 17.40 -13.63
N TRP A 67 -15.31 16.83 -13.13
CA TRP A 67 -14.06 16.89 -13.89
C TRP A 67 -14.07 16.02 -15.14
N ALA A 68 -14.79 14.88 -15.11
CA ALA A 68 -15.03 14.10 -16.33
C ALA A 68 -15.83 14.89 -17.38
N GLU A 69 -16.86 15.62 -16.96
CA GLU A 69 -17.68 16.45 -17.85
C GLU A 69 -16.89 17.63 -18.44
N ARG A 70 -16.13 18.34 -17.62
CA ARG A 70 -15.38 19.54 -18.05
C ARG A 70 -14.12 19.24 -18.84
N HIS A 71 -13.41 18.16 -18.50
CA HIS A 71 -12.07 17.86 -19.01
C HIS A 71 -12.02 16.59 -19.86
N GLY A 72 -13.15 15.87 -20.01
CA GLY A 72 -13.24 14.62 -20.77
C GLY A 72 -12.98 13.35 -19.95
N ALA A 73 -13.38 12.21 -20.50
CA ALA A 73 -13.36 10.92 -19.81
C ALA A 73 -11.98 10.30 -19.65
N GLY A 74 -11.01 10.66 -20.49
CA GLY A 74 -9.70 10.01 -20.54
C GLY A 74 -8.53 10.98 -20.70
N ALA A 75 -7.33 10.41 -20.64
CA ALA A 75 -6.07 11.10 -20.92
C ALA A 75 -5.37 10.36 -22.07
N PRO A 76 -5.46 10.87 -23.32
CA PRO A 76 -5.03 10.11 -24.51
C PRO A 76 -3.53 10.15 -24.78
N ALA A 77 -2.71 10.66 -23.84
CA ALA A 77 -1.27 10.79 -24.01
C ALA A 77 -0.50 10.59 -22.70
N SER A 78 0.80 10.29 -22.81
CA SER A 78 1.72 10.32 -21.67
C SER A 78 1.97 11.77 -21.21
N ARG A 79 2.45 11.88 -19.95
CA ARG A 79 2.69 13.16 -19.29
C ARG A 79 3.64 14.10 -20.08
N LEU A 80 4.67 13.56 -20.67
CA LEU A 80 5.68 14.32 -21.42
C LEU A 80 5.28 14.66 -22.86
N VAL A 81 4.15 14.16 -23.34
CA VAL A 81 3.61 14.51 -24.64
C VAL A 81 2.52 15.60 -24.47
N THR A 82 1.27 15.22 -24.38
CA THR A 82 0.13 16.14 -24.17
C THR A 82 -0.75 15.74 -22.99
N GLY A 83 -0.30 14.75 -22.18
CA GLY A 83 -1.07 14.24 -21.06
C GLY A 83 -0.95 15.07 -19.78
N THR A 84 0.02 15.99 -19.65
CA THR A 84 0.07 16.94 -18.55
C THR A 84 -0.93 18.05 -18.76
N ARG A 85 -1.88 18.17 -17.85
CA ARG A 85 -2.89 19.24 -17.83
C ARG A 85 -2.66 20.14 -16.61
N ASP A 86 -3.22 21.33 -16.63
CA ASP A 86 -3.26 22.28 -15.51
C ASP A 86 -3.78 21.60 -14.24
N ILE A 87 -4.96 20.97 -14.30
CA ILE A 87 -5.55 20.20 -13.18
C ILE A 87 -4.64 19.10 -12.62
N THR A 88 -3.74 18.55 -13.43
CA THR A 88 -2.78 17.55 -12.94
C THR A 88 -1.72 18.19 -12.06
N LEU A 89 -1.23 19.36 -12.47
CA LEU A 89 -0.23 20.11 -11.70
C LEU A 89 -0.84 20.65 -10.40
N GLU A 90 -2.09 21.14 -10.45
CA GLU A 90 -2.82 21.60 -9.27
C GLU A 90 -2.97 20.45 -8.22
N VAL A 91 -3.32 19.25 -8.66
CA VAL A 91 -3.40 18.08 -7.75
C VAL A 91 -2.03 17.69 -7.19
N GLU A 92 -0.97 17.74 -8.01
CA GLU A 92 0.39 17.46 -7.55
C GLU A 92 0.88 18.49 -6.53
N GLU A 93 0.60 19.79 -6.72
CA GLU A 93 0.91 20.85 -5.77
C GLU A 93 0.16 20.67 -4.45
N LYS A 94 -1.15 20.39 -4.53
CA LYS A 94 -1.99 20.12 -3.35
C LYS A 94 -1.51 18.89 -2.58
N LEU A 95 -1.12 17.84 -3.30
CA LEU A 95 -0.57 16.62 -2.72
C LEU A 95 0.80 16.87 -2.05
N ALA A 96 1.67 17.67 -2.68
CA ALA A 96 2.96 18.07 -2.09
C ALA A 96 2.75 18.83 -0.77
N ALA A 97 1.81 19.79 -0.76
CA ALA A 97 1.45 20.54 0.44
C ALA A 97 0.88 19.61 1.54
N PHE A 98 -0.02 18.69 1.18
CA PHE A 98 -0.58 17.70 2.11
C PHE A 98 0.50 16.79 2.71
N LYS A 99 1.50 16.40 1.91
CA LYS A 99 2.63 15.56 2.36
C LYS A 99 3.76 16.36 3.01
N ARG A 100 3.66 17.70 3.06
CA ARG A 100 4.68 18.62 3.57
C ARG A 100 6.04 18.45 2.89
N CYS A 101 6.00 18.21 1.57
CA CYS A 101 7.16 18.05 0.70
C CYS A 101 7.24 19.21 -0.31
N GLU A 102 8.42 19.41 -0.92
CA GLU A 102 8.62 20.46 -1.93
C GLU A 102 7.85 20.19 -3.22
N ALA A 103 7.66 18.92 -3.57
CA ALA A 103 7.00 18.50 -4.80
C ALA A 103 6.42 17.10 -4.69
N ALA A 104 5.44 16.78 -5.56
CA ALA A 104 4.89 15.46 -5.74
C ALA A 104 4.71 15.13 -7.21
N LEU A 105 4.65 13.84 -7.54
CA LEU A 105 4.47 13.31 -8.89
C LEU A 105 3.47 12.15 -8.86
N LEU A 106 2.46 12.22 -9.71
CA LEU A 106 1.43 11.19 -9.82
C LEU A 106 1.86 10.01 -10.68
N PHE A 107 1.46 8.81 -10.26
CA PHE A 107 1.64 7.54 -10.95
C PHE A 107 0.30 6.80 -11.06
N SER A 108 0.18 5.89 -12.04
CA SER A 108 -1.06 5.14 -12.22
C SER A 108 -1.33 4.13 -11.10
N THR A 109 -0.31 3.51 -10.53
CA THR A 109 -0.46 2.55 -9.42
C THR A 109 0.76 2.58 -8.49
N GLY A 110 0.58 2.18 -7.22
CA GLY A 110 1.69 2.01 -6.27
C GLY A 110 2.69 0.94 -6.71
N PHE A 111 2.20 -0.14 -7.34
CA PHE A 111 3.09 -1.16 -7.88
C PHE A 111 4.02 -0.57 -8.94
N GLN A 112 3.48 0.19 -9.89
CA GLN A 112 4.27 0.87 -10.93
C GLN A 112 5.25 1.87 -10.31
N ALA A 113 4.83 2.68 -9.34
CA ALA A 113 5.70 3.62 -8.66
C ALA A 113 6.90 2.91 -8.05
N ASN A 114 6.71 1.95 -7.15
CA ASN A 114 7.80 1.19 -6.52
C ASN A 114 8.67 0.46 -7.55
N ALA A 115 8.06 -0.26 -8.50
CA ALA A 115 8.76 -1.07 -9.48
C ALA A 115 9.68 -0.25 -10.41
N THR A 116 9.44 1.05 -10.58
CA THR A 116 10.17 1.88 -11.53
C THR A 116 10.96 3.02 -10.91
N VAL A 117 10.52 3.56 -9.77
CA VAL A 117 11.23 4.61 -9.04
C VAL A 117 12.47 4.04 -8.33
N ILE A 118 12.35 2.90 -7.66
CA ILE A 118 13.49 2.25 -6.99
C ILE A 118 14.64 2.01 -7.96
N PRO A 119 14.46 1.39 -9.14
CA PRO A 119 15.53 1.24 -10.10
C PRO A 119 16.06 2.58 -10.68
N ALA A 120 15.18 3.60 -10.81
CA ALA A 120 15.62 4.92 -11.29
C ALA A 120 16.53 5.62 -10.29
N LEU A 121 16.31 5.43 -8.99
CA LEU A 121 17.17 5.95 -7.92
C LEU A 121 18.45 5.13 -7.75
N ALA A 122 18.36 3.81 -7.78
CA ALA A 122 19.52 2.93 -7.64
C ALA A 122 20.57 3.12 -8.73
N LYS A 123 20.17 3.54 -9.93
CA LYS A 123 21.05 3.85 -11.06
C LYS A 123 21.76 5.21 -10.95
N LEU A 124 21.44 6.03 -9.96
CA LEU A 124 22.17 7.26 -9.70
C LEU A 124 23.66 6.94 -9.52
N GLY A 125 24.50 7.48 -10.42
CA GLY A 125 25.95 7.30 -10.35
C GLY A 125 26.52 5.99 -10.91
N ALA A 126 25.72 5.05 -11.37
CA ALA A 126 26.19 3.74 -11.88
C ALA A 126 26.73 3.75 -13.33
N GLY A 127 27.12 4.88 -13.88
CA GLY A 127 27.69 4.98 -15.23
C GLY A 127 26.71 4.67 -16.39
N ALA A 128 25.53 4.20 -16.09
CA ALA A 128 24.51 3.80 -17.07
C ALA A 128 23.63 4.98 -17.56
N LEU A 129 23.94 6.19 -17.15
CA LEU A 129 23.31 7.41 -17.62
C LEU A 129 24.04 7.91 -18.85
N CYS A 130 23.87 7.21 -19.96
CA CYS A 130 24.33 7.69 -21.25
C CYS A 130 23.50 8.92 -21.70
N VAL A 131 23.83 10.07 -21.13
CA VAL A 131 23.82 11.28 -21.96
C VAL A 131 25.13 11.23 -22.72
N PRO A 132 25.14 11.16 -24.07
CA PRO A 132 26.38 11.16 -24.81
C PRO A 132 27.29 12.32 -24.35
N GLY A 133 28.49 12.03 -23.86
CA GLY A 133 29.45 13.03 -23.41
C GLY A 133 29.51 13.33 -21.91
N ILE A 134 28.63 12.77 -21.06
CA ILE A 134 28.70 12.98 -19.59
C ILE A 134 28.79 11.63 -18.88
N PRO A 135 29.98 11.13 -18.54
CA PRO A 135 30.12 9.97 -17.69
C PRO A 135 29.82 10.38 -16.24
N LEU A 136 28.65 10.02 -15.73
CA LEU A 136 28.43 10.00 -14.29
C LEU A 136 29.25 8.84 -13.70
N ARG A 137 30.47 9.13 -13.25
CA ARG A 137 31.31 8.16 -12.56
C ARG A 137 30.85 8.00 -11.12
N GLY A 138 30.41 6.82 -10.73
CA GLY A 138 30.06 6.52 -9.36
C GLY A 138 29.80 5.02 -9.16
N GLN A 139 29.85 4.60 -7.91
CA GLN A 139 29.47 3.23 -7.52
C GLN A 139 27.95 3.08 -7.59
N ALA A 140 27.48 1.85 -7.87
CA ALA A 140 26.08 1.50 -7.76
C ALA A 140 25.58 1.75 -6.32
N THR A 141 24.35 2.23 -6.18
CA THR A 141 23.72 2.42 -4.88
C THR A 141 23.43 1.05 -4.25
N ALA A 142 23.91 0.81 -3.03
CA ALA A 142 23.55 -0.36 -2.25
C ALA A 142 22.14 -0.18 -1.66
N ILE A 143 21.33 -1.21 -1.78
CA ILE A 143 19.94 -1.21 -1.30
C ILE A 143 19.85 -2.03 -0.04
N PHE A 144 19.13 -1.49 0.96
CA PHE A 144 18.81 -2.14 2.23
C PHE A 144 17.29 -2.22 2.32
N SER A 145 16.73 -3.43 2.20
CA SER A 145 15.29 -3.64 2.13
C SER A 145 14.82 -4.44 3.35
N ASP A 146 13.76 -3.96 4.02
CA ASP A 146 13.07 -4.75 5.02
C ASP A 146 12.54 -6.06 4.41
N GLU A 147 12.68 -7.18 5.13
CA GLU A 147 12.29 -8.52 4.64
C GLU A 147 10.79 -8.66 4.38
N LEU A 148 9.95 -7.86 5.03
CA LEU A 148 8.50 -7.87 4.87
C LEU A 148 7.97 -6.79 3.91
N ASN A 149 8.86 -6.08 3.21
CA ASN A 149 8.44 -5.10 2.22
C ASN A 149 7.48 -5.68 1.18
N HIS A 150 6.55 -4.84 0.72
CA HIS A 150 5.56 -5.19 -0.29
C HIS A 150 6.20 -5.73 -1.58
N ALA A 151 5.52 -6.65 -2.25
CA ALA A 151 5.98 -7.31 -3.48
C ALA A 151 6.41 -6.32 -4.58
N SER A 152 5.83 -5.12 -4.66
CA SER A 152 6.23 -4.08 -5.61
C SER A 152 7.61 -3.48 -5.31
N ILE A 153 7.95 -3.34 -4.02
CA ILE A 153 9.30 -2.91 -3.59
C ILE A 153 10.31 -4.00 -3.94
N ILE A 154 10.01 -5.26 -3.58
CA ILE A 154 10.85 -6.42 -3.93
C ILE A 154 11.05 -6.50 -5.45
N HIS A 155 10.00 -6.26 -6.25
CA HIS A 155 10.10 -6.23 -7.70
C HIS A 155 11.04 -5.10 -8.19
N GLY A 156 10.89 -3.90 -7.64
CA GLY A 156 11.76 -2.76 -7.92
C GLY A 156 13.21 -3.04 -7.56
N VAL A 157 13.47 -3.63 -6.40
CA VAL A 157 14.81 -4.05 -5.94
C VAL A 157 15.44 -5.05 -6.93
N ARG A 158 14.72 -6.08 -7.31
CA ARG A 158 15.20 -7.09 -8.28
C ARG A 158 15.56 -6.49 -9.65
N ALA A 159 14.88 -5.42 -10.06
CA ALA A 159 15.14 -4.73 -11.32
C ALA A 159 16.40 -3.83 -11.28
N THR A 160 16.99 -3.58 -10.12
CA THR A 160 18.17 -2.71 -9.98
C THR A 160 19.46 -3.39 -10.43
N LYS A 161 19.59 -4.70 -10.23
CA LYS A 161 20.83 -5.48 -10.44
C LYS A 161 22.03 -4.97 -9.62
N GLY A 162 21.79 -4.14 -8.60
CA GLY A 162 22.82 -3.60 -7.70
C GLY A 162 22.99 -4.44 -6.43
N PRO A 163 23.99 -4.08 -5.58
CA PRO A 163 24.16 -4.70 -4.27
C PRO A 163 22.87 -4.54 -3.45
N THR A 164 22.39 -5.63 -2.86
CA THR A 164 21.17 -5.64 -2.08
C THR A 164 21.38 -6.46 -0.83
N GLU A 165 21.05 -5.85 0.31
CA GLU A 165 20.99 -6.49 1.63
C GLU A 165 19.55 -6.51 2.11
N ILE A 166 19.11 -7.62 2.66
CA ILE A 166 17.79 -7.75 3.30
C ILE A 166 18.01 -7.74 4.80
N PHE A 167 17.44 -6.76 5.49
CA PHE A 167 17.49 -6.74 6.94
C PHE A 167 16.23 -7.36 7.54
N ARG A 168 16.39 -7.95 8.74
CA ARG A 168 15.29 -8.54 9.48
C ARG A 168 14.24 -7.48 9.80
N HIS A 169 12.98 -7.88 9.73
CA HIS A 169 11.84 -6.99 9.86
C HIS A 169 11.93 -6.12 11.14
N ASN A 170 11.89 -4.79 10.93
CA ASN A 170 11.98 -3.77 11.98
C ASN A 170 13.21 -3.90 12.91
N ASP A 171 14.26 -4.63 12.52
CA ASP A 171 15.49 -4.80 13.30
C ASP A 171 16.52 -3.76 12.92
N LEU A 172 16.53 -2.65 13.68
CA LEU A 172 17.42 -1.51 13.43
C LEU A 172 18.89 -1.82 13.74
N ASP A 173 19.16 -2.72 14.68
CA ASP A 173 20.53 -3.15 15.01
C ASP A 173 21.12 -3.94 13.82
N HIS A 174 20.35 -4.84 13.24
CA HIS A 174 20.76 -5.57 12.04
C HIS A 174 20.96 -4.62 10.84
N LEU A 175 20.07 -3.63 10.68
CA LEU A 175 20.21 -2.63 9.63
C LEU A 175 21.48 -1.78 9.82
N ASP A 176 21.79 -1.35 11.05
CA ASP A 176 23.00 -0.59 11.41
C ASP A 176 24.27 -1.38 11.05
N GLU A 177 24.32 -2.66 11.41
CA GLU A 177 25.41 -3.57 11.07
C GLU A 177 25.60 -3.66 9.55
N LEU A 178 24.52 -3.87 8.79
CA LEU A 178 24.59 -3.97 7.33
C LEU A 178 25.04 -2.64 6.69
N LEU A 179 24.51 -1.51 7.11
CA LEU A 179 24.87 -0.19 6.62
C LEU A 179 26.35 0.13 6.85
N GLY A 180 26.90 -0.31 7.99
CA GLY A 180 28.32 -0.12 8.34
C GLY A 180 29.29 -0.88 7.42
N ARG A 181 28.86 -1.94 6.75
CA ARG A 181 29.68 -2.74 5.83
C ARG A 181 29.87 -2.09 4.46
N HIS A 182 29.09 -1.07 4.12
CA HIS A 182 29.09 -0.43 2.81
C HIS A 182 29.59 1.02 2.90
N SER A 183 30.57 1.38 2.05
CA SER A 183 31.16 2.72 2.02
C SER A 183 30.58 3.64 0.93
N GLY A 184 29.76 3.11 0.01
CA GLY A 184 29.17 3.84 -1.11
C GLY A 184 27.82 4.49 -0.78
N ARG A 185 27.08 4.85 -1.83
CA ARG A 185 25.69 5.33 -1.71
C ARG A 185 24.78 4.22 -1.19
N LYS A 186 23.87 4.58 -0.32
CA LYS A 186 22.96 3.66 0.33
C LYS A 186 21.52 4.15 0.18
N LEU A 187 20.59 3.23 -0.02
CA LEU A 187 19.17 3.48 -0.09
C LEU A 187 18.44 2.47 0.80
N ILE A 188 17.82 2.95 1.88
CA ILE A 188 16.98 2.15 2.78
C ILE A 188 15.56 2.16 2.22
N LEU A 189 14.93 0.99 2.13
CA LEU A 189 13.56 0.80 1.67
C LEU A 189 12.73 0.14 2.77
N THR A 190 11.65 0.77 3.17
CA THR A 190 10.72 0.23 4.17
C THR A 190 9.29 0.72 3.93
N GLU A 191 8.32 0.14 4.65
CA GLU A 191 6.95 0.64 4.75
C GLU A 191 6.76 1.33 6.11
N SER A 192 5.96 2.38 6.17
CA SER A 192 5.60 2.99 7.46
C SER A 192 4.57 2.15 8.23
N VAL A 193 3.73 1.41 7.49
CA VAL A 193 2.76 0.43 8.01
C VAL A 193 2.78 -0.79 7.10
N PHE A 194 3.12 -1.94 7.63
CA PHE A 194 3.22 -3.19 6.88
C PHE A 194 1.85 -3.81 6.60
N SER A 195 1.63 -4.16 5.34
CA SER A 195 0.31 -4.46 4.81
C SER A 195 -0.33 -5.74 5.33
N MET A 196 0.49 -6.72 5.77
CA MET A 196 0.01 -8.03 6.22
C MET A 196 -0.05 -8.16 7.74
N ASP A 197 0.73 -7.36 8.46
CA ASP A 197 0.92 -7.45 9.90
C ASP A 197 0.31 -6.27 10.65
N GLY A 198 0.13 -5.12 9.99
CA GLY A 198 -0.50 -3.94 10.56
C GLY A 198 0.37 -3.23 11.62
N ASP A 199 1.62 -3.61 11.73
CA ASP A 199 2.62 -2.97 12.57
C ASP A 199 3.26 -1.77 11.87
N ARG A 200 4.08 -1.03 12.61
CA ARG A 200 4.72 0.21 12.14
C ARG A 200 6.23 0.10 12.22
N ALA A 201 6.90 0.73 11.26
CA ALA A 201 8.31 1.04 11.40
C ALA A 201 8.52 2.20 12.37
N ASP A 202 9.64 2.18 13.10
CA ASP A 202 10.11 3.33 13.89
C ASP A 202 10.82 4.34 12.96
N LEU A 203 10.03 5.20 12.29
CA LEU A 203 10.57 6.16 11.33
C LEU A 203 11.54 7.15 11.96
N PRO A 204 11.32 7.71 13.17
CA PRO A 204 12.31 8.58 13.83
C PRO A 204 13.68 7.91 14.00
N ALA A 205 13.71 6.67 14.45
CA ALA A 205 14.95 5.91 14.60
C ALA A 205 15.60 5.58 13.25
N LEU A 206 14.80 5.24 12.23
CA LEU A 206 15.27 5.01 10.86
C LEU A 206 15.89 6.27 10.23
N VAL A 207 15.31 7.45 10.44
CA VAL A 207 15.86 8.73 9.98
C VAL A 207 17.22 8.98 10.63
N GLN A 208 17.34 8.82 11.96
CA GLN A 208 18.62 8.97 12.65
C GLN A 208 19.68 7.99 12.14
N LEU A 209 19.27 6.76 11.84
CA LEU A 209 20.16 5.74 11.32
C LEU A 209 20.60 6.09 9.87
N ALA A 210 19.68 6.53 9.03
CA ALA A 210 19.96 6.98 7.68
C ALA A 210 20.94 8.15 7.66
N GLU A 211 20.73 9.17 8.51
CA GLU A 211 21.62 10.33 8.66
C GLU A 211 23.03 9.89 9.09
N ARG A 212 23.15 9.04 10.11
CA ARG A 212 24.43 8.52 10.63
C ARG A 212 25.27 7.85 9.56
N HIS A 213 24.62 7.10 8.66
CA HIS A 213 25.29 6.35 7.59
C HIS A 213 25.32 7.07 6.24
N GLY A 214 24.78 8.28 6.12
CA GLY A 214 24.64 9.00 4.85
C GLY A 214 23.82 8.21 3.83
N ALA A 215 22.78 7.53 4.27
CA ALA A 215 21.87 6.76 3.45
C ALA A 215 20.63 7.60 3.11
N ALA A 216 20.09 7.44 1.90
CA ALA A 216 18.75 7.94 1.58
C ALA A 216 17.68 7.00 2.13
N LEU A 217 16.56 7.56 2.58
CA LEU A 217 15.43 6.82 3.14
C LEU A 217 14.20 6.93 2.23
N TYR A 218 13.74 5.80 1.71
CA TYR A 218 12.50 5.62 0.95
C TYR A 218 11.45 4.93 1.82
N VAL A 219 10.30 5.58 2.00
CA VAL A 219 9.21 5.04 2.81
C VAL A 219 7.94 4.90 1.98
N ASP A 220 7.38 3.69 1.95
CA ASP A 220 6.05 3.43 1.40
C ASP A 220 5.00 3.69 2.49
N GLU A 221 4.16 4.69 2.27
CA GLU A 221 3.08 5.11 3.15
C GLU A 221 1.68 4.72 2.65
N ALA A 222 1.59 3.70 1.78
CA ALA A 222 0.31 3.29 1.20
C ALA A 222 -0.77 2.99 2.24
N HIS A 223 -0.41 2.54 3.44
CA HIS A 223 -1.33 2.23 4.54
C HIS A 223 -1.39 3.30 5.64
N ALA A 224 -0.51 4.30 5.61
CA ALA A 224 -0.50 5.42 6.57
C ALA A 224 -1.19 6.68 6.02
N THR A 225 -1.02 6.98 4.73
CA THR A 225 -1.62 8.15 4.08
C THR A 225 -3.14 8.18 4.25
N GLY A 226 -3.66 9.27 4.76
CA GLY A 226 -5.08 9.48 5.09
C GLY A 226 -5.45 9.04 6.51
N VAL A 227 -4.71 8.10 7.12
CA VAL A 227 -5.07 7.47 8.40
C VAL A 227 -4.19 7.94 9.56
N LEU A 228 -2.90 8.03 9.35
CA LEU A 228 -1.92 8.31 10.42
C LEU A 228 -1.21 9.65 10.20
N GLY A 229 -0.56 10.12 11.25
CA GLY A 229 0.08 11.42 11.28
C GLY A 229 -0.89 12.59 11.40
N PRO A 230 -0.39 13.82 11.62
CA PRO A 230 -1.23 15.00 11.76
C PRO A 230 -2.12 15.21 10.53
N GLN A 231 -3.44 15.37 10.76
CA GLN A 231 -4.42 15.55 9.67
C GLN A 231 -4.40 14.43 8.60
N GLY A 232 -3.87 13.25 8.95
CA GLY A 232 -3.76 12.11 8.03
C GLY A 232 -2.66 12.25 6.97
N CYS A 233 -1.70 13.16 7.13
CA CYS A 233 -0.64 13.36 6.13
C CYS A 233 0.42 12.25 6.09
N GLY A 234 0.33 11.25 6.96
CA GLY A 234 1.27 10.13 7.06
C GLY A 234 2.33 10.34 8.14
N LEU A 235 3.04 9.27 8.47
CA LEU A 235 4.07 9.26 9.51
C LEU A 235 5.37 9.93 9.04
N ALA A 236 5.71 9.85 7.77
CA ALA A 236 6.88 10.52 7.20
C ALA A 236 6.79 12.06 7.31
N ALA A 237 5.59 12.62 7.10
CA ALA A 237 5.36 14.05 7.27
C ALA A 237 5.38 14.52 8.75
N GLU A 238 5.16 13.59 9.68
CA GLU A 238 5.24 13.82 11.12
C GLU A 238 6.69 13.84 11.61
N CYS A 239 7.50 12.87 11.22
CA CYS A 239 8.88 12.76 11.70
C CYS A 239 9.86 13.66 10.92
N GLY A 240 9.60 13.97 9.65
CA GLY A 240 10.57 14.63 8.76
C GLY A 240 11.75 13.70 8.39
N GLY A 241 12.70 14.21 7.61
CA GLY A 241 13.95 13.49 7.30
C GLY A 241 13.82 12.28 6.34
N VAL A 242 12.65 12.03 5.77
CA VAL A 242 12.43 11.02 4.74
C VAL A 242 12.65 11.63 3.36
N ASP A 243 13.57 11.06 2.57
CA ASP A 243 13.94 11.61 1.26
C ASP A 243 12.89 11.34 0.18
N VAL A 244 12.28 10.16 0.23
CA VAL A 244 11.30 9.70 -0.77
C VAL A 244 10.09 9.11 -0.06
N VAL A 245 8.95 9.72 -0.24
CA VAL A 245 7.67 9.23 0.27
C VAL A 245 6.84 8.72 -0.89
N MET A 246 6.50 7.44 -0.86
CA MET A 246 5.52 6.84 -1.78
C MET A 246 4.20 6.63 -1.05
N GLY A 247 3.10 6.80 -1.75
CA GLY A 247 1.80 6.41 -1.22
C GLY A 247 0.79 6.12 -2.32
N THR A 248 -0.36 5.60 -1.93
CA THR A 248 -1.44 5.25 -2.86
C THR A 248 -2.68 6.08 -2.62
N LEU A 249 -3.39 6.37 -3.70
CA LEU A 249 -4.62 7.15 -3.71
C LEU A 249 -5.88 6.27 -3.69
N GLY A 250 -5.71 4.95 -3.90
CA GLY A 250 -6.79 3.97 -3.98
C GLY A 250 -7.16 3.32 -2.65
N LYS A 251 -6.55 3.74 -1.53
CA LYS A 251 -6.86 3.22 -0.19
C LYS A 251 -7.67 4.26 0.60
N ALA A 252 -7.13 4.85 1.65
CA ALA A 252 -7.86 5.82 2.49
C ALA A 252 -8.40 7.03 1.71
N LEU A 253 -7.78 7.43 0.59
CA LEU A 253 -8.29 8.51 -0.25
C LEU A 253 -9.44 8.10 -1.17
N GLY A 254 -9.80 6.81 -1.25
CA GLY A 254 -10.96 6.31 -1.97
C GLY A 254 -10.97 6.55 -3.49
N ALA A 255 -9.80 6.86 -4.09
CA ALA A 255 -9.66 7.17 -5.51
C ALA A 255 -8.85 6.09 -6.26
N PHE A 256 -7.98 6.47 -7.18
CA PHE A 256 -7.09 5.58 -7.92
C PHE A 256 -5.76 6.25 -8.17
N GLY A 257 -4.68 5.48 -8.24
CA GLY A 257 -3.35 5.97 -8.53
C GLY A 257 -2.41 5.89 -7.33
N ALA A 258 -1.25 6.51 -7.50
CA ALA A 258 -0.21 6.61 -6.49
C ALA A 258 0.58 7.91 -6.68
N TYR A 259 1.47 8.21 -5.75
CA TYR A 259 2.33 9.36 -5.82
C TYR A 259 3.72 9.05 -5.26
N ILE A 260 4.68 9.85 -5.71
CA ILE A 260 5.97 10.05 -5.05
C ILE A 260 6.03 11.50 -4.61
N ALA A 261 6.44 11.74 -3.37
CA ALA A 261 6.67 13.09 -2.84
C ALA A 261 8.06 13.19 -2.22
N GLY A 262 8.67 14.38 -2.29
CA GLY A 262 9.99 14.66 -1.78
C GLY A 262 10.52 16.00 -2.28
N SER A 263 11.85 16.10 -2.49
CA SER A 263 12.47 17.32 -2.99
C SER A 263 12.10 17.59 -4.47
N ARG A 264 12.18 18.85 -4.88
CA ARG A 264 12.01 19.23 -6.30
C ARG A 264 13.00 18.48 -7.20
N ALA A 265 14.24 18.36 -6.77
CA ALA A 265 15.28 17.65 -7.51
C ALA A 265 14.95 16.16 -7.72
N LEU A 266 14.35 15.50 -6.71
CA LEU A 266 13.85 14.13 -6.84
C LEU A 266 12.79 14.04 -7.96
N ILE A 267 11.80 14.91 -7.92
CA ILE A 267 10.70 14.90 -8.90
C ILE A 267 11.22 15.17 -10.30
N ASP A 268 12.09 16.16 -10.48
CA ASP A 268 12.71 16.47 -11.78
C ASP A 268 13.56 15.27 -12.29
N TRP A 269 14.23 14.58 -11.38
CA TRP A 269 14.96 13.35 -11.74
C TRP A 269 14.01 12.27 -12.26
N LEU A 270 12.91 12.01 -11.58
CA LEU A 270 11.93 11.00 -11.96
C LEU A 270 11.26 11.32 -13.30
N VAL A 271 10.91 12.57 -13.54
CA VAL A 271 10.37 13.06 -14.82
C VAL A 271 11.30 12.72 -15.98
N ASN A 272 12.60 12.77 -15.75
CA ASN A 272 13.62 12.56 -16.80
C ASN A 272 14.14 11.11 -16.88
N ARG A 273 13.94 10.29 -15.83
CA ARG A 273 14.65 9.00 -15.71
C ARG A 273 13.80 7.82 -15.26
N CYS A 274 12.56 8.04 -14.86
CA CYS A 274 11.66 6.96 -14.43
C CYS A 274 10.84 6.43 -15.62
N PRO A 275 11.13 5.22 -16.15
CA PRO A 275 10.40 4.70 -17.31
C PRO A 275 8.90 4.54 -17.06
N GLY A 276 8.51 4.17 -15.82
CA GLY A 276 7.10 4.06 -15.45
C GLY A 276 6.34 5.38 -15.47
N PHE A 277 7.02 6.52 -15.36
CA PHE A 277 6.43 7.82 -15.57
C PHE A 277 6.46 8.22 -17.05
N ILE A 278 7.62 8.11 -17.69
CA ILE A 278 7.87 8.62 -19.05
C ILE A 278 6.94 7.96 -20.09
N TYR A 279 6.77 6.63 -19.99
CA TYR A 279 6.09 5.81 -21.01
C TYR A 279 4.67 5.41 -20.62
N THR A 280 4.09 6.03 -19.59
CA THR A 280 2.73 5.73 -19.11
C THR A 280 1.77 6.86 -19.47
N THR A 281 0.57 6.49 -19.89
CA THR A 281 -0.55 7.41 -20.07
C THR A 281 -0.90 8.12 -18.77
N ALA A 282 -1.22 9.39 -18.84
CA ALA A 282 -1.63 10.20 -17.69
C ALA A 282 -2.94 9.70 -17.06
N LEU A 283 -3.19 10.11 -15.81
CA LEU A 283 -4.45 9.81 -15.13
C LEU A 283 -5.62 10.56 -15.76
N PRO A 284 -6.81 9.93 -15.86
CA PRO A 284 -8.00 10.57 -16.39
C PRO A 284 -8.54 11.65 -15.43
N PRO A 285 -9.23 12.69 -15.97
CA PRO A 285 -9.75 13.79 -15.16
C PRO A 285 -10.67 13.37 -14.00
N ALA A 286 -11.53 12.39 -14.21
CA ALA A 286 -12.39 11.87 -13.15
C ALA A 286 -11.59 11.40 -11.92
N VAL A 287 -10.46 10.73 -12.15
CA VAL A 287 -9.57 10.29 -11.08
C VAL A 287 -8.91 11.47 -10.38
N LEU A 288 -8.42 12.45 -11.17
CA LEU A 288 -7.83 13.67 -10.60
C LEU A 288 -8.84 14.45 -9.75
N GLY A 289 -10.10 14.56 -10.21
CA GLY A 289 -11.17 15.20 -9.44
C GLY A 289 -11.51 14.45 -8.14
N ALA A 290 -11.51 13.12 -8.17
CA ALA A 290 -11.68 12.32 -6.96
C ALA A 290 -10.55 12.55 -5.95
N VAL A 291 -9.29 12.58 -6.42
CA VAL A 291 -8.12 12.84 -5.58
C VAL A 291 -8.15 14.24 -5.00
N ASP A 292 -8.49 15.25 -5.82
CA ASP A 292 -8.62 16.64 -5.39
C ASP A 292 -9.63 16.79 -4.26
N ALA A 293 -10.82 16.19 -4.40
CA ALA A 293 -11.85 16.21 -3.37
C ALA A 293 -11.42 15.46 -2.10
N ALA A 294 -10.73 14.32 -2.23
CA ALA A 294 -10.21 13.58 -1.09
C ALA A 294 -9.17 14.39 -0.30
N LEU A 295 -8.30 15.12 -0.99
CA LEU A 295 -7.31 16.01 -0.36
C LEU A 295 -7.95 17.22 0.34
N ASP A 296 -9.15 17.65 -0.07
CA ASP A 296 -9.94 18.66 0.68
C ASP A 296 -10.54 18.08 1.97
N LEU A 297 -10.98 16.82 1.94
CA LEU A 297 -11.71 16.19 3.04
C LEU A 297 -10.79 15.67 4.14
N VAL A 298 -9.75 14.91 3.75
CA VAL A 298 -8.90 14.14 4.68
C VAL A 298 -8.33 14.96 5.83
N PRO A 299 -7.83 16.22 5.64
CA PRO A 299 -7.31 17.00 6.76
C PRO A 299 -8.32 17.25 7.88
N GLY A 300 -9.61 17.34 7.56
CA GLY A 300 -10.69 17.58 8.52
C GLY A 300 -11.28 16.33 9.20
N MET A 301 -10.82 15.12 8.84
CA MET A 301 -11.41 13.84 9.29
C MET A 301 -10.75 13.26 10.56
N ASP A 302 -10.43 14.11 11.55
CA ASP A 302 -9.79 13.64 12.80
C ASP A 302 -10.74 12.75 13.62
N ALA A 303 -12.04 13.03 13.60
CA ALA A 303 -13.04 12.24 14.30
C ALA A 303 -13.16 10.82 13.72
N GLU A 304 -13.15 10.69 12.39
CA GLU A 304 -13.22 9.42 11.66
C GLU A 304 -11.94 8.59 11.92
N ARG A 305 -10.77 9.22 11.93
CA ARG A 305 -9.51 8.57 12.30
C ARG A 305 -9.52 8.06 13.74
N ALA A 306 -10.01 8.86 14.68
CA ALA A 306 -10.15 8.47 16.09
C ALA A 306 -11.13 7.30 16.27
N GLN A 307 -12.26 7.33 15.55
CA GLN A 307 -13.23 6.24 15.54
C GLN A 307 -12.61 4.96 14.97
N LEU A 308 -11.90 5.05 13.83
CA LEU A 308 -11.20 3.93 13.20
C LEU A 308 -10.18 3.31 14.16
N ALA A 309 -9.37 4.13 14.84
CA ALA A 309 -8.39 3.67 15.81
C ALA A 309 -9.05 2.97 17.02
N THR A 310 -10.16 3.52 17.51
CA THR A 310 -10.94 2.93 18.61
C THR A 310 -11.54 1.58 18.22
N ASN A 311 -12.19 1.51 17.06
CA ASN A 311 -12.77 0.28 16.55
C ASN A 311 -11.71 -0.80 16.32
N SER A 312 -10.56 -0.41 15.78
CA SER A 312 -9.42 -1.31 15.55
C SER A 312 -8.86 -1.90 16.85
N ARG A 313 -8.78 -1.10 17.90
CA ARG A 313 -8.37 -1.58 19.23
C ARG A 313 -9.38 -2.59 19.77
N ARG A 314 -10.68 -2.27 19.74
CA ARG A 314 -11.74 -3.17 20.21
C ARG A 314 -11.73 -4.53 19.50
N LEU A 315 -11.46 -4.54 18.19
CA LEU A 315 -11.33 -5.79 17.44
C LEU A 315 -10.08 -6.58 17.86
N ARG A 316 -8.93 -5.92 18.05
CA ARG A 316 -7.72 -6.59 18.57
C ARG A 316 -7.96 -7.20 19.94
N ASP A 317 -8.58 -6.45 20.84
CA ASP A 317 -8.91 -6.91 22.19
C ASP A 317 -9.82 -8.15 22.14
N ALA A 318 -10.84 -8.14 21.28
CA ALA A 318 -11.77 -9.25 21.09
C ALA A 318 -11.06 -10.52 20.55
N LEU A 319 -10.10 -10.37 19.64
CA LEU A 319 -9.28 -11.46 19.12
C LEU A 319 -8.31 -11.99 20.19
N ALA A 320 -7.66 -11.10 20.94
CA ALA A 320 -6.77 -11.48 22.04
C ALA A 320 -7.50 -12.26 23.14
N LEU A 321 -8.71 -11.87 23.53
CA LEU A 321 -9.56 -12.60 24.46
C LEU A 321 -9.91 -14.03 23.99
N ARG A 322 -9.74 -14.30 22.70
CA ARG A 322 -9.94 -15.62 22.07
C ARG A 322 -8.64 -16.35 21.78
N ASN A 323 -7.52 -15.83 22.28
CA ASN A 323 -6.17 -16.33 22.09
C ASN A 323 -5.73 -16.39 20.61
N TYR A 324 -6.19 -15.42 19.79
CA TYR A 324 -5.62 -15.23 18.45
C TYR A 324 -4.48 -14.22 18.52
N ASP A 325 -3.35 -14.62 17.96
CA ASP A 325 -2.20 -13.75 17.81
C ASP A 325 -2.52 -12.70 16.72
N THR A 326 -2.44 -11.44 17.11
CA THR A 326 -2.60 -10.27 16.20
C THR A 326 -1.26 -9.64 15.84
N LEU A 327 -0.16 -10.35 16.10
CA LEU A 327 1.21 -9.87 15.92
C LEU A 327 1.43 -8.51 16.62
N ASN A 328 2.29 -7.67 16.04
CA ASN A 328 2.53 -6.30 16.54
C ASN A 328 1.58 -5.26 15.95
N SER A 329 0.39 -5.67 15.47
CA SER A 329 -0.57 -4.76 14.87
C SER A 329 -0.94 -3.62 15.81
N SER A 330 -0.82 -2.39 15.33
CA SER A 330 -1.18 -1.17 16.06
C SER A 330 -2.03 -0.21 15.23
N THR A 331 -2.49 -0.65 14.04
CA THR A 331 -3.19 0.17 13.05
C THR A 331 -4.59 -0.38 12.73
N GLN A 332 -5.20 0.08 11.65
CA GLN A 332 -6.48 -0.39 11.12
C GLN A 332 -6.39 -1.76 10.43
N ILE A 333 -5.21 -2.33 10.31
CA ILE A 333 -4.96 -3.67 9.77
C ILE A 333 -4.73 -4.60 10.93
N ILE A 334 -5.60 -5.60 11.09
CA ILE A 334 -5.57 -6.52 12.23
C ILE A 334 -5.48 -7.96 11.70
N PRO A 335 -4.31 -8.57 11.73
CA PRO A 335 -4.17 -9.99 11.45
C PRO A 335 -4.76 -10.82 12.59
N ALA A 336 -5.36 -11.95 12.26
CA ALA A 336 -5.64 -13.03 13.21
C ALA A 336 -4.93 -14.29 12.69
N VAL A 337 -3.81 -14.65 13.29
CA VAL A 337 -3.01 -15.80 12.84
C VAL A 337 -3.78 -17.08 13.08
N ILE A 338 -3.98 -17.85 12.01
CA ILE A 338 -4.73 -19.11 12.03
C ILE A 338 -3.77 -20.32 12.01
N GLY A 339 -2.72 -20.27 11.21
CA GLY A 339 -1.75 -21.35 11.02
C GLY A 339 -1.84 -21.97 9.63
N SER A 340 -2.66 -23.01 9.42
CA SER A 340 -2.76 -23.67 8.12
C SER A 340 -3.59 -22.85 7.10
N ALA A 341 -3.30 -23.04 5.81
CA ALA A 341 -4.06 -22.41 4.72
C ALA A 341 -5.53 -22.88 4.68
N ALA A 342 -5.76 -24.18 4.97
CA ALA A 342 -7.09 -24.76 4.98
C ALA A 342 -7.95 -24.18 6.12
N ASP A 343 -7.39 -24.07 7.32
CA ASP A 343 -8.11 -23.52 8.47
C ASP A 343 -8.41 -22.02 8.27
N ALA A 344 -7.48 -21.26 7.66
CA ALA A 344 -7.70 -19.86 7.35
C ALA A 344 -8.84 -19.66 6.35
N LEU A 345 -8.93 -20.51 5.33
CA LEU A 345 -10.06 -20.51 4.38
C LEU A 345 -11.38 -20.86 5.07
N ALA A 346 -11.38 -21.90 5.90
CA ALA A 346 -12.57 -22.31 6.63
C ALA A 346 -13.03 -21.21 7.63
N ALA A 347 -12.09 -20.51 8.27
CA ALA A 347 -12.40 -19.39 9.14
C ALA A 347 -13.00 -18.19 8.36
N ALA A 348 -12.45 -17.88 7.18
CA ALA A 348 -12.99 -16.85 6.29
C ALA A 348 -14.42 -17.18 5.84
N GLN A 349 -14.68 -18.44 5.49
CA GLN A 349 -16.00 -18.91 5.10
C GLN A 349 -17.01 -18.77 6.24
N ARG A 350 -16.68 -19.19 7.47
CA ARG A 350 -17.57 -19.02 8.61
C ARG A 350 -17.92 -17.56 8.91
N LEU A 351 -16.94 -16.65 8.77
CA LEU A 351 -17.20 -15.21 8.92
C LEU A 351 -18.15 -14.71 7.84
N GLU A 352 -17.98 -15.16 6.60
CA GLU A 352 -18.87 -14.79 5.51
C GLU A 352 -20.32 -15.30 5.74
N GLU A 353 -20.48 -16.54 6.19
CA GLU A 353 -21.78 -17.09 6.61
C GLU A 353 -22.40 -16.27 7.74
N ALA A 354 -21.59 -15.70 8.65
CA ALA A 354 -22.01 -14.78 9.70
C ALA A 354 -22.21 -13.33 9.20
N GLY A 355 -22.01 -13.04 7.90
CA GLY A 355 -22.23 -11.72 7.29
C GLY A 355 -21.04 -10.78 7.30
N VAL A 356 -19.80 -11.31 7.44
CA VAL A 356 -18.57 -10.53 7.44
C VAL A 356 -17.60 -11.07 6.41
N ILE A 357 -17.09 -10.21 5.53
CA ILE A 357 -16.05 -10.56 4.56
C ILE A 357 -14.68 -10.32 5.20
N ALA A 358 -13.91 -11.39 5.38
CA ALA A 358 -12.52 -11.38 5.81
C ALA A 358 -11.67 -12.24 4.88
N VAL A 359 -10.56 -11.68 4.37
CA VAL A 359 -9.71 -12.40 3.42
C VAL A 359 -8.68 -13.26 4.16
N ALA A 360 -8.60 -14.54 3.76
CA ALA A 360 -7.55 -15.44 4.20
C ALA A 360 -6.26 -15.18 3.41
N ILE A 361 -5.21 -14.73 4.09
CA ILE A 361 -3.87 -14.57 3.55
C ILE A 361 -3.09 -15.86 3.76
N ARG A 362 -2.48 -16.36 2.67
CA ARG A 362 -1.85 -17.69 2.62
C ARG A 362 -0.51 -17.60 1.87
N PRO A 363 0.32 -18.63 1.93
CA PRO A 363 1.52 -18.72 1.08
C PRO A 363 1.20 -18.49 -0.41
N PRO A 364 2.10 -17.88 -1.18
CA PRO A 364 3.43 -17.39 -0.78
C PRO A 364 3.44 -15.96 -0.20
N THR A 365 2.27 -15.35 0.06
CA THR A 365 2.16 -13.97 0.60
C THR A 365 2.68 -13.89 2.04
N VAL A 366 2.48 -14.95 2.81
CA VAL A 366 2.99 -15.13 4.18
C VAL A 366 3.69 -16.47 4.27
N PRO A 367 4.62 -16.70 5.24
CA PRO A 367 5.29 -17.98 5.42
C PRO A 367 4.32 -19.14 5.67
N GLU A 368 4.74 -20.36 5.35
CA GLU A 368 3.99 -21.56 5.66
C GLU A 368 3.76 -21.70 7.17
N GLY A 369 2.57 -22.17 7.56
CA GLY A 369 2.19 -22.25 8.98
C GLY A 369 1.76 -20.92 9.61
N THR A 370 1.80 -19.81 8.90
CA THR A 370 1.42 -18.47 9.39
C THR A 370 0.25 -17.84 8.64
N SER A 371 -0.57 -18.69 7.99
CA SER A 371 -1.78 -18.20 7.32
C SER A 371 -2.69 -17.51 8.32
N ARG A 372 -3.32 -16.44 7.91
CA ARG A 372 -4.09 -15.54 8.77
C ARG A 372 -5.32 -14.99 8.10
N LEU A 373 -6.30 -14.59 8.87
CA LEU A 373 -7.29 -13.64 8.40
C LEU A 373 -6.70 -12.23 8.48
N ARG A 374 -6.79 -11.46 7.43
CA ARG A 374 -6.43 -10.04 7.43
C ARG A 374 -7.71 -9.22 7.53
N LEU A 375 -8.00 -8.78 8.74
CA LEU A 375 -9.14 -7.92 9.00
C LEU A 375 -8.70 -6.46 8.86
N THR A 376 -9.51 -5.68 8.15
CA THR A 376 -9.32 -4.23 8.00
C THR A 376 -10.61 -3.52 8.32
N LEU A 377 -10.50 -2.42 9.06
CA LEU A 377 -11.67 -1.61 9.38
C LEU A 377 -11.68 -0.31 8.58
N HIS A 378 -12.85 0.27 8.45
CA HIS A 378 -13.06 1.58 7.85
C HIS A 378 -13.86 2.49 8.78
N ALA A 379 -13.70 3.80 8.63
CA ALA A 379 -14.28 4.79 9.53
C ALA A 379 -15.83 4.84 9.50
N ASN A 380 -16.44 4.38 8.40
CA ASN A 380 -17.89 4.33 8.26
C ASN A 380 -18.55 3.20 9.05
N LEU A 381 -17.78 2.35 9.74
CA LEU A 381 -18.31 1.29 10.59
C LEU A 381 -18.79 1.91 11.91
N ASP A 382 -20.11 2.07 12.02
CA ASP A 382 -20.75 2.59 13.23
C ASP A 382 -20.75 1.56 14.38
N GLU A 383 -21.26 1.94 15.54
CA GLU A 383 -21.29 1.07 16.73
C GLU A 383 -22.10 -0.21 16.47
N THR A 384 -23.21 -0.13 15.74
CA THR A 384 -24.03 -1.30 15.40
C THR A 384 -23.29 -2.26 14.48
N GLY A 385 -22.62 -1.72 13.46
CA GLY A 385 -21.77 -2.50 12.54
C GLY A 385 -20.59 -3.15 13.25
N LEU A 386 -19.92 -2.41 14.14
CA LEU A 386 -18.82 -2.94 14.92
C LEU A 386 -19.31 -4.07 15.85
N GLN A 387 -20.45 -3.92 16.54
CA GLN A 387 -20.98 -4.97 17.40
C GLN A 387 -21.29 -6.23 16.59
N ARG A 388 -21.92 -6.10 15.41
CA ARG A 388 -22.18 -7.23 14.51
C ARG A 388 -20.87 -7.92 14.05
N LEU A 389 -19.83 -7.14 13.78
CA LEU A 389 -18.49 -7.70 13.45
C LEU A 389 -17.93 -8.50 14.63
N LEU A 390 -17.98 -7.96 15.85
CA LEU A 390 -17.47 -8.62 17.05
C LEU A 390 -18.25 -9.90 17.36
N ASP A 391 -19.57 -9.89 17.20
CA ASP A 391 -20.44 -11.06 17.37
C ASP A 391 -20.12 -12.14 16.32
N ALA A 392 -19.91 -11.75 15.05
CA ALA A 392 -19.50 -12.66 14.00
C ALA A 392 -18.11 -13.29 14.28
N VAL A 393 -17.14 -12.48 14.74
CA VAL A 393 -15.83 -12.96 15.18
C VAL A 393 -15.99 -13.96 16.34
N ALA A 394 -16.84 -13.64 17.31
CA ALA A 394 -17.10 -14.51 18.46
C ALA A 394 -17.72 -15.86 18.05
N ALA A 395 -18.62 -15.86 17.10
CA ALA A 395 -19.29 -17.07 16.60
C ALA A 395 -18.38 -17.90 15.67
N SER A 396 -17.57 -17.24 14.82
CA SER A 396 -16.82 -17.91 13.75
C SER A 396 -15.39 -18.33 14.15
N LEU A 397 -14.80 -17.65 15.13
CA LEU A 397 -13.45 -17.91 15.62
C LEU A 397 -13.51 -18.47 17.05
N PRO A 398 -13.46 -19.81 17.23
CA PRO A 398 -13.56 -20.42 18.55
C PRO A 398 -12.39 -20.02 19.46
N LEU A 399 -12.63 -20.09 20.79
CA LEU A 399 -11.55 -19.90 21.78
C LEU A 399 -10.45 -20.93 21.56
N ARG A 400 -9.22 -20.46 21.37
CA ARG A 400 -8.05 -21.33 21.27
C ARG A 400 -7.54 -21.72 22.66
N ARG A 401 -7.04 -22.95 22.78
CA ARG A 401 -6.29 -23.33 23.98
C ARG A 401 -4.97 -22.57 23.97
N GLN A 402 -4.54 -22.12 25.13
CA GLN A 402 -3.16 -21.68 25.31
C GLN A 402 -2.31 -22.95 25.40
N ASP A 403 -1.40 -23.15 24.47
CA ASP A 403 -0.39 -24.18 24.51
C ASP A 403 0.71 -23.85 25.52
#